data_ba94a9837719338a200c1b19845d80bd
#
_entry.id   ba94a9837719338a200c1b19845d80bd
#
_cell.length_a   1.000
_cell.length_b   1.000
_cell.length_c   1.000
_cell.angle_alpha   90.00
_cell.angle_beta   90.00
_cell.angle_gamma   90.00
#
_symmetry.space_group_name_H-M   'P 1'
#
loop_
_entity.id
_entity.type
_entity.pdbx_description
1 polymer ?
#
loop_
_entity_poly.entity_id
_entity_poly.type
_entity_poly.pdbx_seq_one_letter_code
_entity_poly.pdbx_strand_id
1 'polypeptide(L)'
;EIDIAAVVARLIYDQKVTIKYAGSTIQPDNPKLPDMLRKKSEIGKTSISKRQMITATKMRAVKELLREYFDVMDVPDDEDGLVAFVVQKFTILKDHYLELKGRYEGHKYPEQNLVLTSIEQMDKILSQRKDNIALIDAILKEEDNLFDNKDKMQRVEGFFKNQVQVFDAAVKMVEDLKNDLNYLRKEEEANEALNQIRLITVVQSDPKSIYRRIPDLTGLMDKVREGHGRLLDGKRDELLEISRQCMEEVHTLANGDVSCMELVKKGDAFCDQQKSRIRELQSLALLDGLIPQIWSYKDDLCDHIETAKKPTEPVQPKKPDAPVKPAPKKVIKTVYRQAAFPAKTLESQEDIDAYVERMRSYLTAMMKDCDGIKLN
;
A
#
# COMPACT_ATOMS: atom_id res chain seq x y z
N GLU A 1 22.38 -67.40 -4.60
CA GLU A 1 21.67 -66.15 -4.31
C GLU A 1 22.57 -65.11 -3.63
N ILE A 2 23.48 -65.51 -2.72
CA ILE A 2 24.42 -64.61 -2.04
C ILE A 2 25.42 -64.00 -3.04
N ASP A 3 25.89 -64.75 -3.99
CA ASP A 3 26.87 -64.30 -5.00
C ASP A 3 26.26 -63.28 -5.96
N ILE A 4 25.00 -63.48 -6.33
CA ILE A 4 24.24 -62.51 -7.17
C ILE A 4 24.06 -61.20 -6.43
N ALA A 5 23.66 -61.25 -5.16
CA ALA A 5 23.49 -60.04 -4.35
C ALA A 5 24.82 -59.27 -4.16
N ALA A 6 25.93 -59.99 -4.00
CA ALA A 6 27.26 -59.39 -3.92
C ALA A 6 27.69 -58.71 -5.22
N VAL A 7 27.45 -59.36 -6.38
CA VAL A 7 27.72 -58.78 -7.69
C VAL A 7 26.87 -57.54 -7.92
N VAL A 8 25.59 -57.63 -7.60
CA VAL A 8 24.69 -56.47 -7.72
C VAL A 8 25.11 -55.32 -6.79
N ALA A 9 25.47 -55.63 -5.54
CA ALA A 9 25.99 -54.63 -4.61
C ALA A 9 27.26 -53.96 -5.13
N ARG A 10 28.17 -54.74 -5.76
CA ARG A 10 29.36 -54.18 -6.39
C ARG A 10 29.03 -53.30 -7.59
N LEU A 11 28.10 -53.70 -8.43
CA LEU A 11 27.66 -52.90 -9.57
C LEU A 11 26.97 -51.59 -9.13
N ILE A 12 26.30 -51.61 -7.98
CA ILE A 12 25.69 -50.42 -7.36
C ILE A 12 26.79 -49.49 -6.87
N TYR A 13 27.76 -50.03 -6.10
CA TYR A 13 28.90 -49.28 -5.60
C TYR A 13 29.70 -48.63 -6.74
N ASP A 14 29.93 -49.42 -7.83
CA ASP A 14 30.59 -48.91 -9.02
C ASP A 14 29.69 -48.04 -9.92
N GLN A 15 28.49 -47.72 -9.47
CA GLN A 15 27.49 -46.87 -10.16
C GLN A 15 27.13 -47.37 -11.58
N LYS A 16 27.17 -48.68 -11.81
CA LYS A 16 26.86 -49.31 -13.13
C LYS A 16 25.38 -49.60 -13.31
N VAL A 17 24.63 -49.67 -12.23
CA VAL A 17 23.21 -50.03 -12.25
C VAL A 17 22.41 -49.05 -11.38
N THR A 18 21.15 -48.81 -11.79
CA THR A 18 20.15 -48.08 -11.01
C THR A 18 19.20 -49.07 -10.39
N ILE A 19 18.90 -48.89 -9.11
CA ILE A 19 17.88 -49.64 -8.38
C ILE A 19 16.63 -48.82 -8.22
N LYS A 20 15.50 -49.41 -8.51
CA LYS A 20 14.20 -48.88 -8.18
C LYS A 20 13.49 -49.85 -7.24
N TYR A 21 12.97 -49.33 -6.13
CA TYR A 21 12.11 -50.05 -5.19
C TYR A 21 10.73 -49.41 -5.18
N ALA A 22 9.71 -50.22 -5.46
CA ALA A 22 8.33 -49.76 -5.61
C ALA A 22 8.21 -48.53 -6.54
N GLY A 23 8.98 -48.52 -7.64
CA GLY A 23 8.98 -47.42 -8.62
C GLY A 23 9.85 -46.20 -8.30
N SER A 24 10.40 -46.10 -7.09
CA SER A 24 11.31 -45.01 -6.69
C SER A 24 12.78 -45.39 -6.80
N THR A 25 13.62 -44.52 -7.34
CA THR A 25 15.08 -44.72 -7.40
C THR A 25 15.67 -44.71 -5.99
N ILE A 26 16.51 -45.72 -5.69
CA ILE A 26 17.16 -45.88 -4.39
C ILE A 26 18.65 -45.49 -4.54
N GLN A 27 19.12 -44.67 -3.64
CA GLN A 27 20.54 -44.28 -3.59
C GLN A 27 21.40 -45.38 -3.00
N PRO A 28 22.67 -45.49 -3.41
CA PRO A 28 23.61 -46.55 -2.96
C PRO A 28 23.86 -46.57 -1.45
N ASP A 29 23.70 -45.45 -0.76
CA ASP A 29 23.89 -45.28 0.67
C ASP A 29 22.63 -45.58 1.51
N ASN A 30 21.52 -45.99 0.87
CA ASN A 30 20.30 -46.29 1.57
C ASN A 30 20.48 -47.48 2.53
N PRO A 31 20.25 -47.30 3.86
CA PRO A 31 20.48 -48.34 4.87
C PRO A 31 19.60 -49.58 4.70
N LYS A 32 18.49 -49.48 3.96
CA LYS A 32 17.59 -50.60 3.65
C LYS A 32 17.99 -51.35 2.38
N LEU A 33 19.00 -50.92 1.66
CA LEU A 33 19.47 -51.56 0.42
C LEU A 33 19.83 -53.05 0.60
N PRO A 34 20.53 -53.50 1.67
CA PRO A 34 20.81 -54.91 1.90
C PRO A 34 19.52 -55.76 2.03
N ASP A 35 18.48 -55.22 2.66
CA ASP A 35 17.19 -55.90 2.81
C ASP A 35 16.45 -56.03 1.48
N MET A 36 16.48 -54.97 0.66
CA MET A 36 15.88 -54.97 -0.69
C MET A 36 16.54 -56.00 -1.64
N LEU A 37 17.82 -56.31 -1.45
CA LEU A 37 18.56 -57.26 -2.27
C LEU A 37 18.51 -58.70 -1.74
N ARG A 38 18.15 -58.93 -0.47
CA ARG A 38 18.20 -60.25 0.18
C ARG A 38 16.84 -60.79 0.58
N LYS A 39 15.92 -60.00 1.02
CA LYS A 39 14.62 -60.46 1.51
C LYS A 39 13.69 -60.78 0.34
N LYS A 40 13.20 -62.01 0.28
CA LYS A 40 12.30 -62.52 -0.76
C LYS A 40 11.05 -61.66 -0.97
N SER A 41 10.52 -61.09 0.10
CA SER A 41 9.38 -60.18 0.07
C SER A 41 9.69 -58.81 -0.57
N GLU A 42 10.97 -58.40 -0.57
CA GLU A 42 11.40 -57.10 -1.05
C GLU A 42 12.00 -57.18 -2.46
N ILE A 43 12.61 -58.32 -2.83
CA ILE A 43 13.20 -58.57 -4.17
C ILE A 43 12.15 -58.38 -5.24
N GLY A 44 10.91 -58.86 -5.03
CA GLY A 44 9.83 -58.69 -6.02
C GLY A 44 9.38 -57.26 -6.28
N LYS A 45 9.72 -56.33 -5.37
CA LYS A 45 9.46 -54.86 -5.50
C LYS A 45 10.67 -54.11 -6.04
N THR A 46 11.82 -54.81 -6.18
CA THR A 46 13.10 -54.22 -6.58
C THR A 46 13.36 -54.50 -8.05
N SER A 47 13.58 -53.48 -8.84
CA SER A 47 14.05 -53.60 -10.22
C SER A 47 15.44 -53.00 -10.36
N ILE A 48 16.27 -53.71 -11.13
CA ILE A 48 17.66 -53.29 -11.42
C ILE A 48 17.76 -53.08 -12.92
N SER A 49 18.20 -51.89 -13.29
CA SER A 49 18.44 -51.55 -14.70
C SER A 49 19.86 -51.04 -14.90
N LYS A 50 20.39 -51.18 -16.10
CA LYS A 50 21.67 -50.56 -16.46
C LYS A 50 21.52 -49.07 -16.26
N ARG A 51 22.43 -48.45 -15.50
CA ARG A 51 22.42 -47.00 -15.31
C ARG A 51 22.71 -46.34 -16.66
N GLN A 52 21.80 -45.51 -17.10
CA GLN A 52 22.09 -44.56 -18.17
C GLN A 52 22.86 -43.40 -17.54
N MET A 53 24.09 -43.21 -18.03
CA MET A 53 24.95 -42.14 -17.55
C MET A 53 24.76 -40.91 -18.42
N ILE A 54 24.93 -39.76 -17.81
CA ILE A 54 25.00 -38.49 -18.53
C ILE A 54 26.22 -38.53 -19.47
N THR A 55 26.03 -38.11 -20.71
CA THR A 55 27.17 -38.09 -21.66
C THR A 55 28.24 -37.12 -21.23
N ALA A 56 29.50 -37.41 -21.52
CA ALA A 56 30.63 -36.53 -21.18
C ALA A 56 30.45 -35.10 -21.73
N THR A 57 29.83 -34.98 -22.90
CA THR A 57 29.50 -33.66 -23.50
C THR A 57 28.50 -32.87 -22.64
N LYS A 58 27.41 -33.52 -22.19
CA LYS A 58 26.42 -32.86 -21.31
C LYS A 58 26.99 -32.54 -19.94
N MET A 59 27.82 -33.44 -19.38
CA MET A 59 28.53 -33.22 -18.13
C MET A 59 29.41 -31.97 -18.21
N ARG A 60 30.16 -31.82 -19.30
CA ARG A 60 31.00 -30.64 -19.51
C ARG A 60 30.15 -29.36 -19.65
N ALA A 61 29.14 -29.38 -20.50
CA ALA A 61 28.29 -28.23 -20.74
C ALA A 61 27.62 -27.73 -19.45
N VAL A 62 27.02 -28.65 -18.66
CA VAL A 62 26.38 -28.25 -17.42
C VAL A 62 27.35 -27.71 -16.36
N LYS A 63 28.60 -28.27 -16.31
CA LYS A 63 29.62 -27.73 -15.39
C LYS A 63 30.05 -26.31 -15.77
N GLU A 64 30.22 -26.03 -17.05
CA GLU A 64 30.53 -24.69 -17.56
C GLU A 64 29.38 -23.72 -17.22
N LEU A 65 28.13 -24.13 -17.49
CA LEU A 65 26.93 -23.33 -17.11
C LEU A 65 26.90 -23.05 -15.60
N LEU A 66 27.09 -24.06 -14.74
CA LEU A 66 27.03 -23.90 -13.29
C LEU A 66 28.11 -22.97 -12.74
N ARG A 67 29.34 -23.07 -13.29
CA ARG A 67 30.46 -22.19 -12.94
C ARG A 67 30.12 -20.74 -13.23
N GLU A 68 29.61 -20.46 -14.41
CA GLU A 68 29.24 -19.12 -14.84
C GLU A 68 27.97 -18.60 -14.10
N TYR A 69 26.96 -19.46 -14.00
CA TYR A 69 25.69 -19.07 -13.41
C TYR A 69 25.81 -18.78 -11.91
N PHE A 70 26.55 -19.60 -11.15
CA PHE A 70 26.71 -19.43 -9.71
C PHE A 70 28.01 -18.73 -9.29
N ASP A 71 28.86 -18.35 -10.26
CA ASP A 71 30.19 -17.77 -10.02
C ASP A 71 31.02 -18.64 -9.06
N VAL A 72 31.14 -19.94 -9.37
CA VAL A 72 31.84 -20.90 -8.57
C VAL A 72 32.90 -21.62 -9.40
N MET A 73 34.08 -21.91 -8.80
CA MET A 73 35.16 -22.62 -9.46
C MET A 73 35.04 -24.13 -9.27
N ASP A 74 34.65 -24.56 -8.08
CA ASP A 74 34.60 -25.97 -7.71
C ASP A 74 33.23 -26.57 -7.99
N VAL A 75 33.14 -27.34 -9.07
CA VAL A 75 31.94 -28.11 -9.42
C VAL A 75 32.36 -29.58 -9.47
N PRO A 76 31.63 -30.52 -8.80
CA PRO A 76 31.98 -31.93 -8.73
C PRO A 76 32.17 -32.56 -10.10
N ASP A 77 33.15 -33.51 -10.19
CA ASP A 77 33.50 -34.20 -11.43
C ASP A 77 32.66 -35.45 -11.69
N ASP A 78 32.19 -36.09 -10.63
CA ASP A 78 31.33 -37.26 -10.70
C ASP A 78 29.87 -36.89 -10.88
N GLU A 79 29.10 -37.79 -11.48
CA GLU A 79 27.69 -37.55 -11.81
C GLU A 79 26.82 -37.30 -10.59
N ASP A 80 26.97 -38.10 -9.53
CA ASP A 80 26.11 -38.00 -8.35
C ASP A 80 26.43 -36.76 -7.52
N GLY A 81 27.72 -36.44 -7.38
CA GLY A 81 28.16 -35.19 -6.76
C GLY A 81 27.66 -33.97 -7.52
N LEU A 82 27.71 -33.99 -8.86
CA LEU A 82 27.19 -32.90 -9.69
C LEU A 82 25.67 -32.71 -9.52
N VAL A 83 24.92 -33.82 -9.54
CA VAL A 83 23.46 -33.76 -9.32
C VAL A 83 23.13 -33.26 -7.93
N ALA A 84 23.83 -33.72 -6.90
CA ALA A 84 23.63 -33.21 -5.53
C ALA A 84 23.95 -31.71 -5.43
N PHE A 85 25.03 -31.25 -6.07
CA PHE A 85 25.41 -29.85 -6.14
C PHE A 85 24.33 -28.99 -6.83
N VAL A 86 23.82 -29.45 -7.97
CA VAL A 86 22.71 -28.79 -8.69
C VAL A 86 21.49 -28.65 -7.80
N VAL A 87 21.02 -29.76 -7.22
CA VAL A 87 19.83 -29.74 -6.37
C VAL A 87 20.01 -28.76 -5.20
N GLN A 88 21.17 -28.77 -4.56
CA GLN A 88 21.48 -27.85 -3.46
C GLN A 88 21.46 -26.40 -3.91
N LYS A 89 22.19 -26.06 -4.98
CA LYS A 89 22.32 -24.68 -5.46
C LYS A 89 20.98 -24.10 -5.93
N PHE A 90 20.23 -24.88 -6.72
CA PHE A 90 18.91 -24.41 -7.20
C PHE A 90 17.87 -24.37 -6.09
N THR A 91 17.97 -25.20 -5.04
CA THR A 91 17.10 -25.09 -3.85
C THR A 91 17.40 -23.82 -3.09
N ILE A 92 18.67 -23.51 -2.80
CA ILE A 92 19.08 -22.26 -2.13
C ILE A 92 18.60 -21.04 -2.92
N LEU A 93 18.76 -21.05 -4.25
CA LEU A 93 18.32 -19.96 -5.11
C LEU A 93 16.79 -19.79 -5.08
N LYS A 94 16.04 -20.90 -5.12
CA LYS A 94 14.59 -20.87 -5.00
C LYS A 94 14.16 -20.30 -3.65
N ASP A 95 14.78 -20.73 -2.56
CA ASP A 95 14.46 -20.23 -1.22
C ASP A 95 14.72 -18.72 -1.12
N HIS A 96 15.81 -18.23 -1.69
CA HIS A 96 16.10 -16.81 -1.81
C HIS A 96 15.02 -16.06 -2.60
N TYR A 97 14.53 -16.60 -3.71
CA TYR A 97 13.44 -15.98 -4.49
C TYR A 97 12.10 -16.02 -3.74
N LEU A 98 11.87 -17.04 -2.90
CA LEU A 98 10.70 -17.09 -2.01
C LEU A 98 10.76 -15.99 -0.93
N GLU A 99 11.93 -15.71 -0.38
CA GLU A 99 12.14 -14.58 0.54
C GLU A 99 11.86 -13.22 -0.15
N LEU A 100 12.37 -13.05 -1.38
CA LEU A 100 12.09 -11.87 -2.19
C LEU A 100 10.59 -11.71 -2.47
N LYS A 101 9.90 -12.81 -2.81
CA LYS A 101 8.44 -12.81 -2.99
C LYS A 101 7.72 -12.26 -1.76
N GLY A 102 8.15 -12.63 -0.55
CA GLY A 102 7.58 -12.13 0.70
C GLY A 102 7.67 -10.60 0.84
N ARG A 103 8.70 -9.98 0.27
CA ARG A 103 8.86 -8.51 0.30
C ARG A 103 7.84 -7.76 -0.55
N TYR A 104 7.14 -8.44 -1.47
CA TYR A 104 6.09 -7.83 -2.29
C TYR A 104 4.72 -7.80 -1.59
N GLU A 105 4.56 -8.48 -0.46
CA GLU A 105 3.27 -8.56 0.22
C GLU A 105 2.81 -7.17 0.68
N GLY A 106 1.62 -6.77 0.21
CA GLY A 106 1.05 -5.44 0.51
C GLY A 106 1.65 -4.28 -0.28
N HIS A 107 2.60 -4.52 -1.17
CA HIS A 107 3.28 -3.51 -1.97
C HIS A 107 3.14 -3.75 -3.47
N LYS A 108 3.16 -2.66 -4.25
CA LYS A 108 3.17 -2.71 -5.71
C LYS A 108 4.57 -2.33 -6.23
N TYR A 109 5.53 -3.22 -6.03
CA TYR A 109 6.89 -3.01 -6.53
C TYR A 109 7.07 -3.52 -7.96
N PRO A 110 8.10 -3.00 -8.70
CA PRO A 110 8.41 -3.45 -10.04
C PRO A 110 8.77 -4.94 -10.11
N GLU A 111 8.45 -5.58 -11.24
CA GLU A 111 8.89 -6.94 -11.60
C GLU A 111 8.43 -8.07 -10.67
N GLN A 112 7.32 -7.94 -9.94
CA GLN A 112 6.76 -9.02 -9.13
C GLN A 112 6.55 -10.32 -9.94
N ASN A 113 6.07 -10.21 -11.16
CA ASN A 113 5.85 -11.36 -12.03
C ASN A 113 7.16 -12.08 -12.40
N LEU A 114 8.27 -11.35 -12.53
CA LEU A 114 9.57 -11.96 -12.78
C LEU A 114 10.00 -12.88 -11.62
N VAL A 115 9.79 -12.42 -10.38
CA VAL A 115 10.10 -13.26 -9.20
C VAL A 115 9.26 -14.52 -9.19
N LEU A 116 7.96 -14.43 -9.50
CA LEU A 116 7.07 -15.59 -9.57
C LEU A 116 7.49 -16.56 -10.67
N THR A 117 7.76 -16.07 -11.89
CA THR A 117 8.20 -16.92 -13.00
C THR A 117 9.58 -17.55 -12.76
N SER A 118 10.47 -16.86 -12.05
CA SER A 118 11.79 -17.41 -11.65
C SER A 118 11.62 -18.53 -10.63
N ILE A 119 10.70 -18.42 -9.67
CA ILE A 119 10.37 -19.52 -8.73
C ILE A 119 9.81 -20.71 -9.49
N GLU A 120 8.88 -20.52 -10.41
CA GLU A 120 8.31 -21.57 -11.24
C GLU A 120 9.37 -22.27 -12.10
N GLN A 121 10.34 -21.51 -12.63
CA GLN A 121 11.47 -22.08 -13.38
C GLN A 121 12.33 -22.98 -12.50
N MET A 122 12.65 -22.56 -11.26
CA MET A 122 13.38 -23.40 -10.29
C MET A 122 12.58 -24.66 -9.95
N ASP A 123 11.27 -24.53 -9.74
CA ASP A 123 10.39 -25.68 -9.47
C ASP A 123 10.35 -26.68 -10.63
N LYS A 124 10.30 -26.20 -11.86
CA LYS A 124 10.31 -27.02 -13.07
C LYS A 124 11.62 -27.83 -13.17
N ILE A 125 12.76 -27.19 -12.91
CA ILE A 125 14.06 -27.86 -12.90
C ILE A 125 14.12 -28.88 -11.76
N LEU A 126 13.82 -28.47 -10.53
CA LEU A 126 13.89 -29.32 -9.34
C LEU A 126 12.87 -30.46 -9.33
N SER A 127 11.78 -30.39 -10.11
CA SER A 127 10.86 -31.51 -10.28
C SER A 127 11.48 -32.71 -10.90
N GLN A 128 12.55 -32.51 -11.69
CA GLN A 128 13.32 -33.59 -12.35
C GLN A 128 14.42 -34.24 -11.45
N ARG A 129 14.56 -33.79 -10.19
CA ARG A 129 15.63 -34.21 -9.26
C ARG A 129 15.74 -35.73 -9.00
N LYS A 130 14.73 -36.50 -9.38
CA LYS A 130 14.73 -37.98 -9.24
C LYS A 130 15.36 -38.72 -10.42
N ASP A 131 15.66 -38.02 -11.50
CA ASP A 131 16.28 -38.54 -12.71
C ASP A 131 17.43 -37.62 -13.13
N ASN A 132 18.67 -38.13 -12.99
CA ASN A 132 19.88 -37.35 -13.24
C ASN A 132 19.93 -36.79 -14.66
N ILE A 133 19.54 -37.59 -15.65
CA ILE A 133 19.57 -37.18 -17.06
C ILE A 133 18.52 -36.12 -17.32
N ALA A 134 17.28 -36.36 -16.84
CA ALA A 134 16.18 -35.41 -17.02
C ALA A 134 16.48 -34.06 -16.32
N LEU A 135 17.11 -34.08 -15.15
CA LEU A 135 17.53 -32.89 -14.44
C LEU A 135 18.53 -32.05 -15.23
N ILE A 136 19.61 -32.73 -15.74
CA ILE A 136 20.65 -32.04 -16.51
C ILE A 136 20.07 -31.50 -17.83
N ASP A 137 19.23 -32.31 -18.51
CA ASP A 137 18.55 -31.86 -19.73
C ASP A 137 17.63 -30.68 -19.52
N ALA A 138 16.92 -30.64 -18.39
CA ALA A 138 16.08 -29.49 -18.02
C ALA A 138 16.91 -28.22 -17.83
N ILE A 139 18.07 -28.31 -17.19
CA ILE A 139 18.96 -27.16 -16.99
C ILE A 139 19.52 -26.65 -18.31
N LEU A 140 20.08 -27.55 -19.13
CA LEU A 140 20.66 -27.17 -20.42
C LEU A 140 19.61 -26.59 -21.38
N LYS A 141 18.37 -27.07 -21.30
CA LYS A 141 17.27 -26.54 -22.09
C LYS A 141 16.85 -25.12 -21.67
N GLU A 142 16.97 -24.83 -20.40
CA GLU A 142 16.57 -23.53 -19.82
C GLU A 142 17.75 -22.54 -19.73
N GLU A 143 18.93 -22.86 -20.27
CA GLU A 143 20.18 -22.10 -20.14
C GLU A 143 19.99 -20.60 -20.43
N ASP A 144 19.51 -20.24 -21.62
CA ASP A 144 19.31 -18.85 -22.02
C ASP A 144 18.34 -18.13 -21.07
N ASN A 145 17.23 -18.79 -20.70
CA ASN A 145 16.26 -18.24 -19.80
C ASN A 145 16.81 -18.05 -18.37
N LEU A 146 17.70 -18.93 -17.92
CA LEU A 146 18.35 -18.83 -16.62
C LEU A 146 19.21 -17.57 -16.54
N PHE A 147 20.08 -17.35 -17.55
CA PHE A 147 20.94 -16.16 -17.58
C PHE A 147 20.13 -14.88 -17.75
N ASP A 148 19.15 -14.85 -18.65
CA ASP A 148 18.27 -13.71 -18.84
C ASP A 148 17.51 -13.33 -17.55
N ASN A 149 17.03 -14.33 -16.82
CA ASN A 149 16.36 -14.11 -15.55
C ASN A 149 17.33 -13.68 -14.45
N LYS A 150 18.55 -14.23 -14.40
CA LYS A 150 19.58 -13.81 -13.44
C LYS A 150 19.88 -12.32 -13.57
N ASP A 151 20.11 -11.82 -14.80
CA ASP A 151 20.38 -10.40 -15.05
C ASP A 151 19.22 -9.49 -14.64
N LYS A 152 17.99 -9.96 -14.86
CA LYS A 152 16.78 -9.22 -14.43
C LYS A 152 16.65 -9.25 -12.91
N MET A 153 16.87 -10.41 -12.27
CA MET A 153 16.79 -10.55 -10.82
C MET A 153 17.83 -9.72 -10.07
N GLN A 154 19.03 -9.52 -10.61
CA GLN A 154 20.03 -8.61 -10.03
C GLN A 154 19.49 -7.19 -9.87
N ARG A 155 18.66 -6.72 -10.82
CA ARG A 155 18.00 -5.39 -10.70
C ARG A 155 16.98 -5.37 -9.57
N VAL A 156 16.19 -6.45 -9.44
CA VAL A 156 15.23 -6.61 -8.33
C VAL A 156 15.94 -6.61 -6.98
N GLU A 157 17.03 -7.35 -6.86
CA GLU A 157 17.85 -7.37 -5.64
C GLU A 157 18.46 -6.00 -5.34
N GLY A 158 18.98 -5.34 -6.36
CA GLY A 158 19.51 -3.97 -6.26
C GLY A 158 18.46 -2.96 -5.80
N PHE A 159 17.24 -3.09 -6.29
CA PHE A 159 16.10 -2.29 -5.83
C PHE A 159 15.83 -2.49 -4.34
N PHE A 160 15.67 -3.72 -3.89
CA PHE A 160 15.42 -4.01 -2.47
C PHE A 160 16.58 -3.64 -1.55
N LYS A 161 17.82 -3.64 -2.06
CA LYS A 161 19.00 -3.26 -1.30
C LYS A 161 19.15 -1.75 -1.14
N ASN A 162 18.90 -0.98 -2.19
CA ASN A 162 19.36 0.40 -2.27
C ASN A 162 18.25 1.42 -2.61
N GLN A 163 17.11 1.00 -3.16
CA GLN A 163 16.14 1.92 -3.77
C GLN A 163 14.75 1.87 -3.13
N VAL A 164 14.39 0.80 -2.46
CA VAL A 164 13.05 0.57 -1.92
C VAL A 164 12.61 1.70 -0.98
N GLN A 165 13.51 2.19 -0.11
CA GLN A 165 13.18 3.24 0.85
C GLN A 165 12.79 4.56 0.17
N VAL A 166 13.53 4.95 -0.87
CA VAL A 166 13.21 6.16 -1.65
C VAL A 166 11.93 5.98 -2.43
N PHE A 167 11.71 4.80 -2.99
CA PHE A 167 10.48 4.46 -3.70
C PHE A 167 9.26 4.53 -2.79
N ASP A 168 9.32 3.92 -1.60
CA ASP A 168 8.24 3.94 -0.60
C ASP A 168 7.95 5.35 -0.10
N ALA A 169 9.00 6.17 0.13
CA ALA A 169 8.83 7.56 0.50
C ALA A 169 8.09 8.37 -0.58
N ALA A 170 8.38 8.09 -1.85
CA ALA A 170 7.70 8.73 -2.97
C ALA A 170 6.23 8.28 -3.10
N VAL A 171 5.95 6.99 -2.96
CA VAL A 171 4.57 6.46 -2.93
C VAL A 171 3.78 7.09 -1.80
N LYS A 172 4.36 7.14 -0.60
CA LYS A 172 3.73 7.77 0.57
C LYS A 172 3.44 9.25 0.34
N MET A 173 4.39 10.00 -0.23
CA MET A 173 4.17 11.41 -0.55
C MET A 173 2.97 11.62 -1.49
N VAL A 174 2.83 10.79 -2.53
CA VAL A 174 1.68 10.86 -3.45
C VAL A 174 0.37 10.60 -2.72
N GLU A 175 0.36 9.67 -1.77
CA GLU A 175 -0.85 9.37 -0.98
C GLU A 175 -1.16 10.49 0.02
N ASP A 176 -0.15 11.01 0.72
CA ASP A 176 -0.32 12.09 1.70
C ASP A 176 -0.85 13.37 1.04
N LEU A 177 -0.44 13.66 -0.20
CA LEU A 177 -0.83 14.85 -0.94
C LEU A 177 -2.12 14.69 -1.78
N LYS A 178 -2.80 13.55 -1.71
CA LYS A 178 -3.97 13.28 -2.56
C LYS A 178 -5.08 14.32 -2.43
N ASN A 179 -5.29 14.88 -1.23
CA ASN A 179 -6.31 15.89 -0.98
C ASN A 179 -5.87 17.29 -1.42
N ASP A 180 -4.55 17.52 -1.58
CA ASP A 180 -3.98 18.83 -1.90
C ASP A 180 -3.66 18.99 -3.40
N LEU A 181 -3.98 18.00 -4.24
CA LEU A 181 -3.64 17.98 -5.68
C LEU A 181 -4.18 19.19 -6.45
N ASN A 182 -5.39 19.65 -6.10
CA ASN A 182 -6.00 20.81 -6.78
C ASN A 182 -5.27 22.12 -6.48
N TYR A 183 -4.65 22.22 -5.30
CA TYR A 183 -3.84 23.36 -4.91
C TYR A 183 -2.48 23.32 -5.58
N LEU A 184 -1.83 22.15 -5.61
CA LEU A 184 -0.53 21.94 -6.24
C LEU A 184 -0.53 22.26 -7.74
N ARG A 185 -1.67 22.18 -8.43
CA ARG A 185 -1.79 22.62 -9.83
C ARG A 185 -1.43 24.09 -10.07
N LYS A 186 -1.47 24.92 -9.04
CA LYS A 186 -1.09 26.33 -9.10
C LYS A 186 0.43 26.55 -9.08
N GLU A 187 1.19 25.56 -8.64
CA GLU A 187 2.64 25.55 -8.59
C GLU A 187 3.17 24.62 -9.69
N GLU A 188 3.47 25.19 -10.87
CA GLU A 188 3.81 24.43 -12.08
C GLU A 188 4.96 23.44 -11.86
N GLU A 189 6.05 23.87 -11.21
CA GLU A 189 7.22 23.04 -10.96
C GLU A 189 6.92 21.87 -10.01
N ALA A 190 6.17 22.12 -8.93
CA ALA A 190 5.79 21.09 -7.98
C ALA A 190 4.78 20.09 -8.60
N ASN A 191 3.84 20.59 -9.39
CA ASN A 191 2.86 19.75 -10.09
C ASN A 191 3.54 18.84 -11.12
N GLU A 192 4.48 19.37 -11.91
CA GLU A 192 5.26 18.58 -12.87
C GLU A 192 6.10 17.53 -12.16
N ALA A 193 6.80 17.90 -11.07
CA ALA A 193 7.56 16.96 -10.25
C ALA A 193 6.69 15.85 -9.69
N LEU A 194 5.49 16.16 -9.18
CA LEU A 194 4.53 15.17 -8.65
C LEU A 194 4.05 14.22 -9.75
N ASN A 195 3.80 14.72 -10.96
CA ASN A 195 3.44 13.89 -12.11
C ASN A 195 4.58 12.94 -12.50
N GLN A 196 5.83 13.42 -12.46
CA GLN A 196 7.01 12.58 -12.70
C GLN A 196 7.15 11.48 -11.63
N ILE A 197 6.94 11.80 -10.35
CA ILE A 197 6.94 10.81 -9.26
C ILE A 197 5.88 9.73 -9.53
N ARG A 198 4.66 10.12 -9.91
CA ARG A 198 3.58 9.18 -10.24
C ARG A 198 3.95 8.26 -11.39
N LEU A 199 4.57 8.78 -12.45
CA LEU A 199 5.03 7.98 -13.58
C LEU A 199 6.10 6.96 -13.18
N ILE A 200 6.98 7.30 -12.24
CA ILE A 200 8.02 6.38 -11.74
C ILE A 200 7.43 5.33 -10.80
N THR A 201 6.45 5.70 -9.97
CA THR A 201 5.87 4.79 -8.96
C THR A 201 4.75 3.91 -9.48
N VAL A 202 4.21 4.17 -10.68
CA VAL A 202 3.23 3.30 -11.34
C VAL A 202 3.93 2.16 -12.06
N VAL A 203 3.65 0.93 -11.65
CA VAL A 203 4.33 -0.30 -12.09
C VAL A 203 3.95 -0.77 -13.51
N GLN A 204 3.35 0.08 -14.34
CA GLN A 204 2.92 -0.29 -15.71
C GLN A 204 3.96 0.06 -16.82
N SER A 205 5.03 0.76 -16.47
CA SER A 205 6.08 1.17 -17.41
C SER A 205 7.16 0.08 -17.55
N ASP A 206 8.02 0.19 -18.58
CA ASP A 206 9.18 -0.68 -18.75
C ASP A 206 10.04 -0.69 -17.48
N PRO A 207 10.25 -1.86 -16.84
CA PRO A 207 10.98 -1.97 -15.58
C PRO A 207 12.40 -1.38 -15.63
N LYS A 208 13.10 -1.53 -16.77
CA LYS A 208 14.44 -0.97 -16.94
C LYS A 208 14.42 0.57 -16.83
N SER A 209 13.40 1.19 -17.37
CA SER A 209 13.19 2.65 -17.29
C SER A 209 12.91 3.08 -15.86
N ILE A 210 12.08 2.32 -15.13
CA ILE A 210 11.74 2.63 -13.73
C ILE A 210 12.99 2.64 -12.86
N TYR A 211 13.78 1.58 -12.85
CA TYR A 211 14.97 1.46 -11.98
C TYR A 211 16.00 2.56 -12.22
N ARG A 212 16.14 3.06 -13.45
CA ARG A 212 17.02 4.16 -13.79
C ARG A 212 16.54 5.50 -13.25
N ARG A 213 15.23 5.66 -13.11
CA ARG A 213 14.60 6.91 -12.69
C ARG A 213 14.35 7.01 -11.19
N ILE A 214 14.41 5.89 -10.44
CA ILE A 214 14.24 5.91 -8.98
C ILE A 214 15.22 6.89 -8.28
N PRO A 215 16.50 7.02 -8.68
CA PRO A 215 17.40 8.02 -8.11
C PRO A 215 16.90 9.46 -8.24
N ASP A 216 16.12 9.78 -9.28
CA ASP A 216 15.57 11.13 -9.51
C ASP A 216 14.50 11.50 -8.48
N LEU A 217 13.87 10.48 -7.82
CA LEU A 217 12.77 10.68 -6.89
C LEU A 217 13.11 11.64 -5.74
N THR A 218 14.34 11.61 -5.24
CA THR A 218 14.75 12.48 -4.14
C THR A 218 14.63 13.96 -4.54
N GLY A 219 15.22 14.34 -5.66
CA GLY A 219 15.14 15.70 -6.17
C GLY A 219 13.72 16.12 -6.57
N LEU A 220 12.93 15.20 -7.13
CA LEU A 220 11.51 15.44 -7.44
C LEU A 220 10.68 15.67 -6.18
N MET A 221 10.88 14.86 -5.15
CA MET A 221 10.20 15.03 -3.86
C MET A 221 10.54 16.36 -3.19
N ASP A 222 11.78 16.82 -3.29
CA ASP A 222 12.19 18.11 -2.73
C ASP A 222 11.47 19.27 -3.44
N LYS A 223 11.36 19.25 -4.77
CA LYS A 223 10.58 20.25 -5.53
C LYS A 223 9.11 20.27 -5.11
N VAL A 224 8.50 19.08 -4.89
CA VAL A 224 7.12 18.99 -4.42
C VAL A 224 6.99 19.56 -3.01
N ARG A 225 7.92 19.25 -2.08
CA ARG A 225 7.92 19.79 -0.71
C ARG A 225 8.04 21.32 -0.69
N GLU A 226 8.94 21.86 -1.51
CA GLU A 226 9.14 23.31 -1.60
C GLU A 226 7.89 24.01 -2.13
N GLY A 227 7.29 23.53 -3.24
CA GLY A 227 6.07 24.12 -3.79
C GLY A 227 4.88 24.00 -2.86
N HIS A 228 4.68 22.81 -2.25
CA HIS A 228 3.64 22.60 -1.25
C HIS A 228 3.86 23.48 -0.01
N GLY A 229 5.10 23.64 0.44
CA GLY A 229 5.46 24.53 1.56
C GLY A 229 5.08 25.98 1.29
N ARG A 230 5.42 26.51 0.09
CA ARG A 230 5.02 27.87 -0.32
C ARG A 230 3.50 28.07 -0.28
N LEU A 231 2.75 27.09 -0.79
CA LEU A 231 1.30 27.14 -0.76
C LEU A 231 0.74 27.08 0.67
N LEU A 232 1.32 26.23 1.54
CA LEU A 232 0.94 26.12 2.94
C LEU A 232 1.18 27.44 3.70
N ASP A 233 2.34 28.04 3.51
CA ASP A 233 2.69 29.30 4.17
C ASP A 233 1.77 30.44 3.70
N GLY A 234 1.54 30.57 2.39
CA GLY A 234 0.58 31.54 1.86
C GLY A 234 -0.83 31.33 2.39
N LYS A 235 -1.28 30.07 2.52
CA LYS A 235 -2.62 29.76 3.05
C LYS A 235 -2.73 30.00 4.55
N ARG A 236 -1.67 29.76 5.30
CA ARG A 236 -1.58 30.08 6.74
C ARG A 236 -1.67 31.59 6.96
N ASP A 237 -0.92 32.38 6.19
CA ASP A 237 -0.97 33.85 6.27
C ASP A 237 -2.37 34.38 5.94
N GLU A 238 -3.02 33.87 4.89
CA GLU A 238 -4.40 34.20 4.54
C GLU A 238 -5.36 33.92 5.72
N LEU A 239 -5.28 32.76 6.33
CA LEU A 239 -6.15 32.35 7.45
C LEU A 239 -5.90 33.18 8.72
N LEU A 240 -4.63 33.48 9.01
CA LEU A 240 -4.29 34.34 10.13
C LEU A 240 -4.85 35.75 9.95
N GLU A 241 -4.80 36.26 8.71
CA GLU A 241 -5.37 37.59 8.38
C GLU A 241 -6.90 37.58 8.47
N ILE A 242 -7.58 36.56 7.94
CA ILE A 242 -9.03 36.38 8.10
C ILE A 242 -9.41 36.33 9.59
N SER A 243 -8.68 35.56 10.39
CA SER A 243 -8.91 35.42 11.82
C SER A 243 -8.73 36.76 12.54
N ARG A 244 -7.73 37.58 12.16
CA ARG A 244 -7.48 38.90 12.69
C ARG A 244 -8.65 39.86 12.33
N GLN A 245 -9.06 39.91 11.09
CA GLN A 245 -10.17 40.74 10.61
C GLN A 245 -11.47 40.41 11.32
N CYS A 246 -11.80 39.11 11.45
CA CYS A 246 -12.98 38.65 12.17
C CYS A 246 -12.99 39.16 13.62
N MET A 247 -11.85 39.14 14.32
CA MET A 247 -11.78 39.63 15.67
C MET A 247 -11.81 41.16 15.77
N GLU A 248 -11.26 41.88 14.81
CA GLU A 248 -11.40 43.35 14.75
C GLU A 248 -12.85 43.79 14.60
N GLU A 249 -13.64 43.04 13.76
CA GLU A 249 -15.08 43.29 13.65
C GLU A 249 -15.81 43.05 14.98
N VAL A 250 -15.49 41.95 15.69
CA VAL A 250 -16.05 41.62 17.02
C VAL A 250 -15.71 42.71 18.06
N HIS A 251 -14.43 43.13 18.12
CA HIS A 251 -13.99 44.19 19.03
C HIS A 251 -14.67 45.52 18.71
N THR A 252 -14.78 45.86 17.42
CA THR A 252 -15.45 47.08 16.97
C THR A 252 -16.93 47.05 17.32
N LEU A 253 -17.61 45.92 17.09
CA LEU A 253 -19.01 45.76 17.46
C LEU A 253 -19.20 45.82 18.97
N ALA A 254 -18.30 45.24 19.79
CA ALA A 254 -18.37 45.30 21.24
C ALA A 254 -18.17 46.72 21.77
N ASN A 255 -17.34 47.53 21.11
CA ASN A 255 -17.07 48.95 21.41
C ASN A 255 -16.75 49.22 22.92
N GLY A 256 -16.03 48.28 23.56
CA GLY A 256 -15.63 48.42 24.97
C GLY A 256 -16.76 48.25 25.99
N ASP A 257 -17.95 47.82 25.60
CA ASP A 257 -19.09 47.60 26.49
C ASP A 257 -18.78 46.47 27.49
N VAL A 258 -18.92 46.74 28.76
CA VAL A 258 -18.64 45.81 29.86
C VAL A 258 -19.50 44.56 29.76
N SER A 259 -20.77 44.69 29.29
CA SER A 259 -21.67 43.54 29.07
C SER A 259 -21.15 42.54 28.04
N CYS A 260 -20.27 42.97 27.13
CA CYS A 260 -19.72 42.16 26.04
C CYS A 260 -18.33 41.60 26.34
N MET A 261 -17.67 42.00 27.46
CA MET A 261 -16.28 41.62 27.75
C MET A 261 -16.05 40.11 27.81
N GLU A 262 -16.97 39.35 28.36
CA GLU A 262 -16.89 37.87 28.42
C GLU A 262 -16.97 37.23 27.02
N LEU A 263 -17.80 37.77 26.13
CA LEU A 263 -17.95 37.32 24.75
C LEU A 263 -16.68 37.61 23.94
N VAL A 264 -16.10 38.80 24.12
CA VAL A 264 -14.83 39.18 23.47
C VAL A 264 -13.71 38.27 23.92
N LYS A 265 -13.56 37.98 25.22
CA LYS A 265 -12.56 37.03 25.73
C LYS A 265 -12.72 35.64 25.14
N LYS A 266 -13.96 35.15 24.96
CA LYS A 266 -14.22 33.87 24.30
C LYS A 266 -13.77 33.89 22.83
N GLY A 267 -13.97 35.00 22.14
CA GLY A 267 -13.52 35.21 20.78
C GLY A 267 -11.98 35.19 20.67
N ASP A 268 -11.32 35.93 21.56
CA ASP A 268 -9.83 35.94 21.60
C ASP A 268 -9.27 34.53 21.85
N ALA A 269 -9.84 33.80 22.81
CA ALA A 269 -9.42 32.42 23.11
C ALA A 269 -9.65 31.47 21.92
N PHE A 270 -10.77 31.60 21.21
CA PHE A 270 -11.03 30.85 19.99
C PHE A 270 -10.00 31.17 18.90
N CYS A 271 -9.70 32.44 18.67
CA CYS A 271 -8.68 32.88 17.73
C CYS A 271 -7.31 32.29 18.05
N ASP A 272 -6.89 32.29 19.30
CA ASP A 272 -5.60 31.72 19.70
C ASP A 272 -5.57 30.20 19.51
N GLN A 273 -6.68 29.52 19.72
CA GLN A 273 -6.83 28.11 19.39
C GLN A 273 -6.72 27.87 17.88
N GLN A 274 -7.39 28.69 17.05
CA GLN A 274 -7.30 28.57 15.60
C GLN A 274 -5.88 28.87 15.09
N LYS A 275 -5.18 29.86 15.63
CA LYS A 275 -3.76 30.14 15.29
C LYS A 275 -2.87 28.92 15.51
N SER A 276 -3.05 28.20 16.62
CA SER A 276 -2.31 26.95 16.88
C SER A 276 -2.66 25.87 15.84
N ARG A 277 -3.92 25.65 15.56
CA ARG A 277 -4.36 24.68 14.53
C ARG A 277 -3.84 25.02 13.15
N ILE A 278 -3.88 26.30 12.74
CA ILE A 278 -3.37 26.79 11.45
C ILE A 278 -1.89 26.44 11.29
N ARG A 279 -1.08 26.59 12.36
CA ARG A 279 0.35 26.28 12.33
C ARG A 279 0.65 24.78 12.28
N GLU A 280 -0.16 23.96 12.91
CA GLU A 280 0.04 22.52 13.01
C GLU A 280 -0.39 21.75 11.74
N LEU A 281 -1.43 22.23 11.07
CA LEU A 281 -1.96 21.55 9.87
C LEU A 281 -0.98 21.60 8.70
N GLN A 282 -0.78 20.42 8.08
CA GLN A 282 0.12 20.20 6.95
C GLN A 282 -0.65 19.90 5.64
N SER A 283 -1.95 20.14 5.58
CA SER A 283 -2.78 19.95 4.39
C SER A 283 -3.54 21.22 4.05
N LEU A 284 -3.45 21.65 2.81
CA LEU A 284 -4.16 22.80 2.27
C LEU A 284 -5.68 22.62 2.32
N ALA A 285 -6.16 21.42 2.03
CA ALA A 285 -7.58 21.10 2.12
C ALA A 285 -8.11 21.21 3.55
N LEU A 286 -7.33 20.80 4.56
CA LEU A 286 -7.70 20.93 5.95
C LEU A 286 -7.67 22.40 6.43
N LEU A 287 -6.71 23.17 5.95
CA LEU A 287 -6.64 24.63 6.23
C LEU A 287 -7.85 25.35 5.63
N ASP A 288 -8.21 25.06 4.38
CA ASP A 288 -9.42 25.64 3.75
C ASP A 288 -10.69 25.34 4.55
N GLY A 289 -10.78 24.15 5.15
CA GLY A 289 -11.89 23.77 6.02
C GLY A 289 -12.04 24.59 7.30
N LEU A 290 -11.02 25.37 7.69
CA LEU A 290 -11.12 26.27 8.85
C LEU A 290 -11.85 27.59 8.52
N ILE A 291 -11.85 28.05 7.27
CA ILE A 291 -12.48 29.30 6.86
C ILE A 291 -13.94 29.38 7.29
N PRO A 292 -14.81 28.43 6.91
CA PRO A 292 -16.21 28.48 7.31
C PRO A 292 -16.41 28.39 8.84
N GLN A 293 -15.51 27.72 9.56
CA GLN A 293 -15.56 27.62 11.01
C GLN A 293 -15.28 28.98 11.67
N ILE A 294 -14.27 29.71 11.17
CA ILE A 294 -13.92 31.05 11.67
C ILE A 294 -15.07 32.04 11.42
N TRP A 295 -15.62 32.03 10.21
CA TRP A 295 -16.73 32.90 9.86
C TRP A 295 -17.99 32.60 10.68
N SER A 296 -18.41 31.33 10.77
CA SER A 296 -19.59 30.95 11.56
C SER A 296 -19.46 31.35 13.03
N TYR A 297 -18.27 31.11 13.62
CA TYR A 297 -18.05 31.50 15.02
C TYR A 297 -18.08 32.99 15.22
N LYS A 298 -17.52 33.79 14.29
CA LYS A 298 -17.58 35.25 14.31
C LYS A 298 -19.04 35.72 14.24
N ASP A 299 -19.84 35.16 13.30
CA ASP A 299 -21.25 35.57 13.14
C ASP A 299 -22.06 35.25 14.39
N ASP A 300 -21.94 34.03 14.95
CA ASP A 300 -22.57 33.66 16.21
C ASP A 300 -22.20 34.61 17.37
N LEU A 301 -20.92 35.00 17.42
CA LEU A 301 -20.41 35.89 18.45
C LEU A 301 -20.96 37.32 18.29
N CYS A 302 -21.06 37.82 17.07
CA CYS A 302 -21.68 39.12 16.75
C CYS A 302 -23.16 39.17 17.14
N ASP A 303 -23.93 38.13 16.83
CA ASP A 303 -25.33 37.99 17.21
C ASP A 303 -25.53 38.04 18.74
N HIS A 304 -24.64 37.34 19.48
CA HIS A 304 -24.68 37.39 20.95
C HIS A 304 -24.32 38.76 21.50
N ILE A 305 -23.36 39.49 20.92
CA ILE A 305 -22.98 40.85 21.31
C ILE A 305 -24.14 41.82 21.06
N GLU A 306 -24.79 41.75 19.90
CA GLU A 306 -25.95 42.56 19.60
C GLU A 306 -27.10 42.30 20.59
N THR A 307 -27.30 41.03 20.96
CA THR A 307 -28.34 40.69 21.96
C THR A 307 -27.99 41.20 23.34
N ALA A 308 -26.72 41.14 23.75
CA ALA A 308 -26.25 41.65 25.04
C ALA A 308 -26.37 43.18 25.17
N LYS A 309 -26.27 43.90 24.04
CA LYS A 309 -26.38 45.37 23.96
C LYS A 309 -27.82 45.88 23.91
N LYS A 310 -28.80 45.02 23.59
CA LYS A 310 -30.20 45.45 23.62
C LYS A 310 -30.57 45.83 25.05
N PRO A 311 -31.11 47.06 25.31
CA PRO A 311 -31.54 47.46 26.66
C PRO A 311 -32.55 46.42 27.15
N THR A 312 -32.31 45.86 28.31
CA THR A 312 -33.32 45.08 29.02
C THR A 312 -34.45 46.06 29.31
N GLU A 313 -35.59 45.93 28.64
CA GLU A 313 -36.78 46.74 29.01
C GLU A 313 -36.99 46.60 30.51
N PRO A 314 -37.15 47.75 31.27
CA PRO A 314 -37.33 47.68 32.71
C PRO A 314 -38.56 46.81 32.97
N VAL A 315 -38.40 45.75 33.72
CA VAL A 315 -39.50 44.93 34.21
C VAL A 315 -40.40 45.81 35.03
N GLN A 316 -41.53 46.32 34.45
CA GLN A 316 -42.57 47.03 35.22
C GLN A 316 -43.11 46.07 36.29
N PRO A 317 -43.26 46.51 37.55
CA PRO A 317 -43.80 45.64 38.60
C PRO A 317 -45.24 45.29 38.22
N LYS A 318 -45.48 43.99 38.09
CA LYS A 318 -46.81 43.43 37.79
C LYS A 318 -47.83 43.87 38.83
N LYS A 319 -48.85 44.60 38.39
CA LYS A 319 -50.14 44.74 39.12
C LYS A 319 -50.82 43.34 39.13
N PRO A 320 -51.42 42.94 40.23
CA PRO A 320 -52.08 41.63 40.28
C PRO A 320 -53.44 41.66 39.53
N ASP A 321 -53.70 40.53 38.89
CA ASP A 321 -54.97 39.99 38.42
C ASP A 321 -55.71 40.56 37.21
N ALA A 322 -55.45 39.90 36.08
CA ALA A 322 -56.45 39.45 35.11
C ALA A 322 -56.02 38.17 34.45
N PRO A 323 -56.87 37.18 34.13
CA PRO A 323 -56.48 35.89 33.62
C PRO A 323 -55.94 36.02 32.18
N VAL A 324 -54.65 35.84 32.04
CA VAL A 324 -53.94 35.82 30.73
C VAL A 324 -54.18 34.47 30.03
N LYS A 325 -54.87 34.55 28.86
CA LYS A 325 -54.86 33.41 27.92
C LYS A 325 -53.44 33.07 27.60
N PRO A 326 -53.03 31.77 27.64
CA PRO A 326 -51.66 31.35 27.28
C PRO A 326 -51.35 31.71 25.82
N ALA A 327 -50.22 32.41 25.60
CA ALA A 327 -49.71 32.66 24.27
C ALA A 327 -49.42 31.32 23.57
N PRO A 328 -49.70 31.19 22.28
CA PRO A 328 -49.48 29.95 21.57
C PRO A 328 -47.97 29.57 21.64
N LYS A 329 -47.68 28.42 22.22
CA LYS A 329 -46.31 27.85 22.21
C LYS A 329 -45.94 27.55 20.76
N LYS A 330 -44.86 28.18 20.25
CA LYS A 330 -44.29 27.81 18.95
C LYS A 330 -43.97 26.33 18.93
N VAL A 331 -44.53 25.60 17.99
CA VAL A 331 -44.30 24.19 17.78
C VAL A 331 -43.09 24.04 16.88
N ILE A 332 -41.91 23.70 17.47
CA ILE A 332 -40.70 23.41 16.73
C ILE A 332 -40.57 21.90 16.65
N LYS A 333 -40.55 21.33 15.42
CA LYS A 333 -40.29 19.91 15.19
C LYS A 333 -38.80 19.68 14.95
N THR A 334 -38.23 18.70 15.65
CA THR A 334 -36.85 18.24 15.42
C THR A 334 -36.85 17.15 14.36
N VAL A 335 -36.05 17.33 13.32
CA VAL A 335 -35.87 16.37 12.24
C VAL A 335 -34.41 15.89 12.26
N TYR A 336 -34.24 14.58 12.34
CA TYR A 336 -32.92 14.00 12.29
C TYR A 336 -32.40 13.95 10.84
N ARG A 337 -31.12 14.29 10.65
CA ARG A 337 -30.49 14.34 9.30
C ARG A 337 -30.71 13.08 8.49
N GLN A 338 -30.62 11.90 9.12
CA GLN A 338 -30.82 10.61 8.45
C GLN A 338 -32.22 10.45 7.84
N ALA A 339 -33.25 11.06 8.42
CA ALA A 339 -34.61 11.01 7.90
C ALA A 339 -34.84 12.04 6.76
N ALA A 340 -34.24 13.23 6.88
CA ALA A 340 -34.33 14.26 5.86
C ALA A 340 -33.34 14.02 4.68
N PHE A 341 -32.18 13.44 4.97
CA PHE A 341 -31.06 13.24 4.04
C PHE A 341 -30.59 11.80 4.05
N PRO A 342 -31.37 10.84 3.50
CA PRO A 342 -30.94 9.44 3.43
C PRO A 342 -29.69 9.29 2.57
N ALA A 343 -28.74 8.47 3.02
CA ALA A 343 -27.53 8.20 2.28
C ALA A 343 -27.86 7.60 0.90
N LYS A 344 -27.39 8.26 -0.16
CA LYS A 344 -27.55 7.81 -1.55
C LYS A 344 -26.30 8.21 -2.34
N THR A 345 -25.80 7.31 -3.20
CA THR A 345 -24.78 7.66 -4.19
C THR A 345 -25.46 8.45 -5.32
N LEU A 346 -24.90 9.60 -5.68
CA LEU A 346 -25.38 10.47 -6.75
C LEU A 346 -24.38 10.38 -7.91
N GLU A 347 -24.80 9.85 -9.07
CA GLU A 347 -23.92 9.58 -10.20
C GLU A 347 -24.16 10.52 -11.39
N SER A 348 -25.23 11.30 -11.36
CA SER A 348 -25.60 12.24 -12.42
C SER A 348 -26.17 13.55 -11.88
N GLN A 349 -26.23 14.60 -12.71
CA GLN A 349 -26.90 15.86 -12.38
C GLN A 349 -28.39 15.65 -12.11
N GLU A 350 -29.02 14.74 -12.84
CA GLU A 350 -30.43 14.37 -12.65
C GLU A 350 -30.67 13.72 -11.28
N ASP A 351 -29.73 12.90 -10.79
CA ASP A 351 -29.79 12.34 -9.44
C ASP A 351 -29.70 13.41 -8.36
N ILE A 352 -28.85 14.42 -8.57
CA ILE A 352 -28.70 15.56 -7.66
C ILE A 352 -30.01 16.34 -7.60
N ASP A 353 -30.58 16.69 -8.73
CA ASP A 353 -31.82 17.47 -8.83
C ASP A 353 -33.00 16.70 -8.19
N ALA A 354 -33.14 15.42 -8.47
CA ALA A 354 -34.14 14.57 -7.85
C ALA A 354 -33.96 14.44 -6.33
N TYR A 355 -32.73 14.36 -5.84
CA TYR A 355 -32.43 14.30 -4.40
C TYR A 355 -32.77 15.61 -3.68
N VAL A 356 -32.39 16.74 -4.27
CA VAL A 356 -32.71 18.09 -3.74
C VAL A 356 -34.21 18.34 -3.71
N GLU A 357 -34.95 17.97 -4.76
CA GLU A 357 -36.41 18.13 -4.81
C GLU A 357 -37.14 17.27 -3.78
N ARG A 358 -36.65 16.06 -3.53
CA ARG A 358 -37.15 15.17 -2.47
C ARG A 358 -36.92 15.79 -1.09
N MET A 359 -35.74 16.35 -0.82
CA MET A 359 -35.46 17.07 0.42
C MET A 359 -36.37 18.26 0.63
N ARG A 360 -36.51 19.08 -0.42
CA ARG A 360 -37.38 20.26 -0.42
C ARG A 360 -38.81 19.86 -0.09
N SER A 361 -39.36 18.88 -0.76
CA SER A 361 -40.72 18.37 -0.56
C SER A 361 -40.91 17.85 0.86
N TYR A 362 -39.96 17.11 1.41
CA TYR A 362 -39.99 16.58 2.78
C TYR A 362 -40.05 17.72 3.82
N LEU A 363 -39.12 18.67 3.72
CA LEU A 363 -39.06 19.82 4.64
C LEU A 363 -40.30 20.72 4.51
N THR A 364 -40.78 20.94 3.29
CA THR A 364 -42.03 21.71 3.04
C THR A 364 -43.23 21.02 3.64
N ALA A 365 -43.32 19.71 3.56
CA ALA A 365 -44.42 18.94 4.17
C ALA A 365 -44.38 19.07 5.71
N MET A 366 -43.18 19.00 6.32
CA MET A 366 -43.02 19.14 7.76
C MET A 366 -43.35 20.56 8.28
N MET A 367 -43.08 21.62 7.49
CA MET A 367 -43.39 23.00 7.83
C MET A 367 -44.89 23.30 7.86
N LYS A 368 -45.76 22.48 7.27
CA LYS A 368 -47.20 22.71 7.28
C LYS A 368 -47.82 22.60 8.68
N ASP A 369 -47.21 21.82 9.56
CA ASP A 369 -47.73 21.48 10.89
C ASP A 369 -46.88 22.02 12.04
N CYS A 370 -45.94 22.92 11.78
CA CYS A 370 -45.09 23.52 12.81
C CYS A 370 -44.63 24.95 12.43
N ASP A 371 -44.23 25.72 13.43
CA ASP A 371 -43.73 27.08 13.26
C ASP A 371 -42.24 27.14 12.93
N GLY A 372 -41.54 26.01 13.00
CA GLY A 372 -40.13 25.89 12.65
C GLY A 372 -39.62 24.46 12.71
N ILE A 373 -38.52 24.18 11.97
CA ILE A 373 -37.86 22.88 11.93
C ILE A 373 -36.43 23.05 12.45
N LYS A 374 -36.02 22.20 13.39
CA LYS A 374 -34.63 22.06 13.83
C LYS A 374 -34.06 20.80 13.21
N LEU A 375 -32.97 20.94 12.43
CA LEU A 375 -32.21 19.81 11.89
C LEU A 375 -31.13 19.42 12.88
N ASN A 376 -31.12 18.12 13.26
CA ASN A 376 -30.14 17.52 14.18
C ASN A 376 -29.33 16.47 13.46
#